data_b137d2d2132bdc224772a73c392d4787
#
_entry.id   b137d2d2132bdc224772a73c392d4787
#
_cell.length_a   1.000
_cell.length_b   1.000
_cell.length_c   1.000
_cell.angle_alpha   90.00
_cell.angle_beta   90.00
_cell.angle_gamma   90.00
#
_symmetry.space_group_name_H-M   'P 1'
#
loop_
_entity.id
_entity.type
_entity.pdbx_description
1 polymer ?
#
loop_
_entity_poly.entity_id
_entity_poly.type
_entity_poly.pdbx_seq_one_letter_code
_entity_poly.pdbx_strand_id
1 'polypeptide(L)'
;MSYGDPVLDPMIYDLRKYPSDMKEEFIKQYYQSRLDAQKEDSAPDVFISCSKLEGITDSGVLGLAPKILSIGIEQRTRTDPEYAAKGIRESLEKHMLESVSVGTVAVPYTTRENDMVKRVAEELGAKIVSYDSNELSAARPPLTMTFAPEKINDKATAACYLASGGGDIIVRRSTAVSGLVFSVAVKKGAILLS
;
A
#
# COMPACT_ATOMS: atom_id res chain seq x y z
N MET A 1 3.13 -24.89 -14.43
CA MET A 1 3.68 -23.95 -13.46
C MET A 1 5.16 -24.25 -13.33
N SER A 2 6.01 -23.40 -13.86
CA SER A 2 7.44 -23.43 -13.53
C SER A 2 7.58 -22.73 -12.17
N TYR A 3 7.47 -23.49 -11.08
CA TYR A 3 7.89 -23.06 -9.78
C TYR A 3 9.40 -22.84 -9.83
N GLY A 4 9.83 -21.63 -9.60
CA GLY A 4 11.23 -21.34 -9.39
C GLY A 4 11.90 -20.56 -10.51
N ASP A 5 11.24 -19.54 -11.05
CA ASP A 5 12.03 -18.47 -11.62
C ASP A 5 12.58 -17.63 -10.45
N PRO A 6 13.85 -17.85 -10.04
CA PRO A 6 14.42 -17.17 -8.88
C PRO A 6 14.52 -15.65 -9.06
N VAL A 7 14.17 -15.15 -10.23
CA VAL A 7 14.14 -13.74 -10.56
C VAL A 7 12.81 -13.11 -10.18
N LEU A 8 11.71 -13.86 -10.18
CA LEU A 8 10.37 -13.34 -9.85
C LEU A 8 10.24 -13.01 -8.37
N ASP A 9 10.66 -13.89 -7.49
CA ASP A 9 10.47 -13.75 -6.05
C ASP A 9 11.23 -12.55 -5.45
N PRO A 10 12.54 -12.35 -5.73
CA PRO A 10 13.25 -11.18 -5.26
C PRO A 10 12.72 -9.86 -5.85
N MET A 11 12.28 -9.88 -7.09
CA MET A 11 11.81 -8.66 -7.77
C MET A 11 10.47 -8.15 -7.24
N ILE A 12 9.51 -9.03 -6.97
CA ILE A 12 8.24 -8.66 -6.35
C ILE A 12 8.50 -8.04 -4.97
N TYR A 13 9.44 -8.59 -4.21
CA TYR A 13 9.81 -8.09 -2.88
C TYR A 13 10.55 -6.76 -2.92
N ASP A 14 11.42 -6.57 -3.90
CA ASP A 14 12.28 -5.38 -3.97
C ASP A 14 11.64 -4.18 -4.67
N LEU A 15 10.55 -4.35 -5.41
CA LEU A 15 9.77 -3.22 -5.96
C LEU A 15 9.38 -2.18 -4.90
N ARG A 16 9.27 -2.58 -3.63
CA ARG A 16 9.01 -1.67 -2.50
C ARG A 16 10.16 -0.70 -2.22
N LYS A 17 11.38 -1.08 -2.55
CA LYS A 17 12.61 -0.32 -2.26
C LYS A 17 12.95 0.71 -3.34
N TYR A 18 12.31 0.62 -4.50
CA TYR A 18 12.59 1.52 -5.61
C TYR A 18 11.74 2.79 -5.57
N PRO A 19 12.28 3.94 -6.00
CA PRO A 19 11.51 5.14 -6.29
C PRO A 19 10.37 4.87 -7.26
N SER A 20 9.27 5.64 -7.17
CA SER A 20 8.04 5.37 -7.93
C SER A 20 8.24 5.38 -9.44
N ASP A 21 9.07 6.30 -9.95
CA ASP A 21 9.46 6.41 -11.35
C ASP A 21 10.24 5.19 -11.86
N MET A 22 11.21 4.72 -11.07
CA MET A 22 11.97 3.50 -11.41
C MET A 22 11.10 2.24 -11.37
N LYS A 23 10.11 2.19 -10.45
CA LYS A 23 9.17 1.05 -10.40
C LYS A 23 8.35 0.91 -11.67
N GLU A 24 7.85 2.04 -12.19
CA GLU A 24 7.04 2.02 -13.41
C GLU A 24 7.85 1.53 -14.62
N GLU A 25 9.06 2.05 -14.80
CA GLU A 25 9.93 1.65 -15.90
C GLU A 25 10.35 0.18 -15.79
N PHE A 26 10.71 -0.26 -14.59
CA PHE A 26 11.06 -1.65 -14.32
C PHE A 26 9.90 -2.60 -14.59
N ILE A 27 8.69 -2.26 -14.11
CA ILE A 27 7.48 -3.02 -14.38
C ILE A 27 7.24 -3.09 -15.90
N LYS A 28 7.31 -1.98 -16.61
CA LYS A 28 7.14 -1.95 -18.08
C LYS A 28 8.16 -2.83 -18.79
N GLN A 29 9.44 -2.74 -18.45
CA GLN A 29 10.51 -3.56 -19.06
C GLN A 29 10.33 -5.05 -18.75
N TYR A 30 10.00 -5.40 -17.51
CA TYR A 30 9.74 -6.77 -17.12
C TYR A 30 8.57 -7.37 -17.90
N TYR A 31 7.46 -6.63 -18.00
CA TYR A 31 6.30 -7.10 -18.75
C TYR A 31 6.53 -7.14 -20.24
N GLN A 32 7.25 -6.18 -20.79
CA GLN A 32 7.57 -6.19 -22.22
C GLN A 32 8.42 -7.43 -22.56
N SER A 33 9.41 -7.75 -21.73
CA SER A 33 10.22 -8.97 -21.91
C SER A 33 9.39 -10.25 -21.81
N ARG A 34 8.38 -10.28 -20.92
CA ARG A 34 7.47 -11.42 -20.78
C ARG A 34 6.46 -11.51 -21.92
N LEU A 35 5.89 -10.39 -22.36
CA LEU A 35 5.02 -10.35 -23.54
C LEU A 35 5.76 -10.82 -24.81
N ASP A 36 7.01 -10.46 -24.94
CA ASP A 36 7.85 -10.90 -26.05
C ASP A 36 8.18 -12.42 -25.97
N ALA A 37 8.35 -12.96 -24.76
CA ALA A 37 8.54 -14.39 -24.51
C ALA A 37 7.23 -15.20 -24.69
N GLN A 38 6.04 -14.62 -24.42
CA GLN A 38 4.74 -15.28 -24.58
C GLN A 38 4.28 -15.48 -26.02
N LYS A 39 4.94 -14.93 -26.99
CA LYS A 39 4.65 -15.21 -28.42
C LYS A 39 4.91 -16.67 -28.81
N GLU A 40 5.48 -17.46 -27.91
CA GLU A 40 5.70 -18.89 -28.04
C GLU A 40 4.95 -19.66 -26.93
N ASP A 41 3.69 -20.01 -27.18
CA ASP A 41 2.87 -21.10 -26.56
C ASP A 41 3.05 -21.37 -25.04
N SER A 42 3.00 -20.38 -24.17
CA SER A 42 3.11 -20.61 -22.72
C SER A 42 1.79 -20.37 -21.96
N ALA A 43 1.58 -21.16 -20.89
CA ALA A 43 0.45 -21.05 -19.97
C ALA A 43 0.36 -19.63 -19.35
N PRO A 44 -0.84 -19.17 -18.93
CA PRO A 44 -1.01 -17.83 -18.34
C PRO A 44 -0.14 -17.68 -17.10
N ASP A 45 0.65 -16.61 -17.06
CA ASP A 45 1.45 -16.24 -15.91
C ASP A 45 0.53 -15.69 -14.80
N VAL A 46 0.90 -15.97 -13.56
CA VAL A 46 0.25 -15.39 -12.38
C VAL A 46 1.16 -14.31 -11.83
N PHE A 47 0.61 -13.12 -11.66
CA PHE A 47 1.31 -12.00 -11.05
C PHE A 47 0.67 -11.62 -9.71
N ILE A 48 1.48 -11.51 -8.66
CA ILE A 48 1.03 -11.18 -7.31
C ILE A 48 1.71 -9.89 -6.88
N SER A 49 0.95 -8.79 -6.71
CA SER A 49 1.49 -7.51 -6.30
C SER A 49 0.48 -6.65 -5.56
N CYS A 50 0.97 -5.78 -4.68
CA CYS A 50 0.20 -4.66 -4.13
C CYS A 50 0.39 -3.35 -4.92
N SER A 51 1.23 -3.36 -5.95
CA SER A 51 1.43 -2.23 -6.86
C SER A 51 0.43 -2.30 -8.03
N LYS A 52 -0.01 -1.13 -8.48
CA LYS A 52 -0.93 -1.01 -9.61
C LYS A 52 -0.28 -1.53 -10.89
N LEU A 53 -1.01 -2.32 -11.63
CA LEU A 53 -0.55 -3.01 -12.83
C LEU A 53 -1.33 -2.50 -14.04
N GLU A 54 -0.92 -1.36 -14.56
CA GLU A 54 -1.51 -0.83 -15.80
C GLU A 54 -1.04 -1.64 -17.01
N GLY A 55 -1.99 -2.05 -17.85
CA GLY A 55 -1.71 -2.72 -19.15
C GLY A 55 -1.57 -4.23 -19.11
N ILE A 56 -1.80 -4.89 -17.97
CA ILE A 56 -1.66 -6.35 -17.84
C ILE A 56 -2.97 -7.10 -18.09
N THR A 57 -4.10 -6.45 -17.88
CA THR A 57 -5.43 -7.04 -18.03
C THR A 57 -5.71 -7.60 -19.44
N ASP A 58 -5.00 -7.12 -20.46
CA ASP A 58 -5.19 -7.55 -21.84
C ASP A 58 -4.25 -8.69 -22.29
N SER A 59 -3.33 -9.12 -21.43
CA SER A 59 -2.24 -10.03 -21.81
C SER A 59 -2.45 -11.50 -21.43
N GLY A 60 -3.60 -11.89 -20.88
CA GLY A 60 -3.83 -13.26 -20.38
C GLY A 60 -3.12 -13.58 -19.05
N VAL A 61 -2.55 -12.58 -18.39
CA VAL A 61 -1.90 -12.70 -17.08
C VAL A 61 -2.92 -12.59 -15.96
N LEU A 62 -2.92 -13.52 -15.01
CA LEU A 62 -3.74 -13.44 -13.81
C LEU A 62 -3.08 -12.52 -12.78
N GLY A 63 -3.65 -11.34 -12.56
CA GLY A 63 -3.23 -10.42 -11.50
C GLY A 63 -3.90 -10.76 -10.15
N LEU A 64 -3.11 -10.95 -9.12
CA LEU A 64 -3.58 -11.12 -7.75
C LEU A 64 -3.07 -9.97 -6.87
N ALA A 65 -3.98 -9.28 -6.17
CA ALA A 65 -3.68 -8.19 -5.26
C ALA A 65 -3.93 -8.63 -3.81
N PRO A 66 -2.90 -9.12 -3.09
CA PRO A 66 -3.08 -9.59 -1.72
C PRO A 66 -3.35 -8.43 -0.76
N LYS A 67 -4.21 -8.65 0.24
CA LYS A 67 -4.55 -7.66 1.28
C LYS A 67 -3.44 -7.50 2.33
N ILE A 68 -2.32 -6.94 1.92
CA ILE A 68 -1.11 -6.79 2.74
C ILE A 68 -0.79 -5.34 3.12
N LEU A 69 -1.54 -4.37 2.60
CA LEU A 69 -1.34 -2.97 2.92
C LEU A 69 -2.16 -2.57 4.15
N SER A 70 -1.53 -1.79 5.03
CA SER A 70 -2.17 -1.10 6.15
C SER A 70 -2.05 0.40 5.92
N ILE A 71 -3.18 1.09 5.90
CA ILE A 71 -3.23 2.55 5.76
C ILE A 71 -3.52 3.17 7.13
N GLY A 72 -2.69 4.11 7.56
CA GLY A 72 -2.93 4.93 8.73
C GLY A 72 -3.52 6.27 8.32
N ILE A 73 -4.54 6.74 9.01
CA ILE A 73 -5.23 7.99 8.70
C ILE A 73 -5.20 8.94 9.90
N GLU A 74 -4.86 10.20 9.64
CA GLU A 74 -4.98 11.31 10.58
C GLU A 74 -5.88 12.39 9.98
N GLN A 75 -7.03 12.62 10.60
CA GLN A 75 -7.92 13.72 10.24
C GLN A 75 -7.55 14.97 11.06
N ARG A 76 -7.28 16.07 10.38
CA ARG A 76 -6.96 17.37 11.00
C ARG A 76 -8.11 18.35 10.98
N THR A 77 -8.94 18.27 9.94
CA THR A 77 -10.15 19.06 9.80
C THR A 77 -11.29 18.15 9.37
N ARG A 78 -12.53 18.59 9.65
CA ARG A 78 -13.70 17.83 9.20
C ARG A 78 -13.70 17.75 7.67
N THR A 79 -13.77 16.54 7.16
CA THR A 79 -13.74 16.25 5.73
C THR A 79 -15.01 15.46 5.39
N ASP A 80 -15.60 15.76 4.25
CA ASP A 80 -16.73 14.99 3.74
C ASP A 80 -16.32 13.52 3.50
N PRO A 81 -17.14 12.54 3.93
CA PRO A 81 -16.77 11.12 3.85
C PRO A 81 -16.53 10.63 2.42
N GLU A 82 -17.37 11.01 1.46
CA GLU A 82 -17.23 10.59 0.06
C GLU A 82 -15.98 11.21 -0.58
N TYR A 83 -15.77 12.50 -0.30
CA TYR A 83 -14.58 13.20 -0.79
C TYR A 83 -13.28 12.62 -0.21
N ALA A 84 -13.30 12.21 1.06
CA ALA A 84 -12.18 11.54 1.72
C ALA A 84 -11.89 10.18 1.08
N ALA A 85 -12.91 9.34 0.89
CA ALA A 85 -12.77 8.02 0.31
C ALA A 85 -12.20 8.08 -1.12
N LYS A 86 -12.76 8.96 -1.95
CA LYS A 86 -12.26 9.22 -3.30
C LYS A 86 -10.81 9.71 -3.29
N GLY A 87 -10.48 10.67 -2.42
CA GLY A 87 -9.14 11.24 -2.34
C GLY A 87 -8.09 10.23 -1.87
N ILE A 88 -8.43 9.33 -0.95
CA ILE A 88 -7.54 8.24 -0.54
C ILE A 88 -7.29 7.30 -1.71
N ARG A 89 -8.32 6.88 -2.44
CA ARG A 89 -8.17 6.00 -3.60
C ARG A 89 -7.28 6.63 -4.68
N GLU A 90 -7.57 7.85 -5.08
CA GLU A 90 -6.76 8.59 -6.07
C GLU A 90 -5.30 8.78 -5.61
N SER A 91 -5.10 8.95 -4.30
CA SER A 91 -3.76 9.08 -3.74
C SER A 91 -2.99 7.76 -3.73
N LEU A 92 -3.66 6.63 -3.46
CA LEU A 92 -3.06 5.30 -3.60
C LEU A 92 -2.64 5.06 -5.06
N GLU A 93 -3.50 5.42 -6.02
CA GLU A 93 -3.18 5.33 -7.45
C GLU A 93 -1.95 6.16 -7.85
N LYS A 94 -1.84 7.40 -7.35
CA LYS A 94 -0.64 8.25 -7.55
C LYS A 94 0.65 7.63 -7.00
N HIS A 95 0.53 6.81 -5.97
CA HIS A 95 1.64 6.05 -5.40
C HIS A 95 1.79 4.66 -6.04
N MET A 96 1.11 4.39 -7.14
CA MET A 96 1.13 3.11 -7.86
C MET A 96 0.74 1.92 -6.96
N LEU A 97 -0.22 2.13 -6.05
CA LEU A 97 -0.70 1.10 -5.13
C LEU A 97 -2.12 0.67 -5.48
N GLU A 98 -2.36 -0.65 -5.44
CA GLU A 98 -3.69 -1.23 -5.61
C GLU A 98 -4.54 -1.00 -4.36
N SER A 99 -5.66 -0.29 -4.53
CA SER A 99 -6.60 0.00 -3.43
C SER A 99 -7.18 -1.29 -2.83
N VAL A 100 -7.40 -2.32 -3.65
CA VAL A 100 -7.88 -3.63 -3.20
C VAL A 100 -6.86 -4.40 -2.34
N SER A 101 -5.58 -4.02 -2.39
CA SER A 101 -4.53 -4.58 -1.52
C SER A 101 -4.56 -4.02 -0.09
N VAL A 102 -5.39 -3.00 0.17
CA VAL A 102 -5.55 -2.48 1.52
C VAL A 102 -6.42 -3.43 2.34
N GLY A 103 -5.83 -4.04 3.36
CA GLY A 103 -6.52 -4.93 4.28
C GLY A 103 -6.94 -4.25 5.59
N THR A 104 -6.31 -3.14 5.94
CA THR A 104 -6.52 -2.48 7.24
C THR A 104 -6.47 -0.96 7.12
N VAL A 105 -7.48 -0.30 7.68
CA VAL A 105 -7.51 1.15 7.94
C VAL A 105 -7.26 1.35 9.44
N ALA A 106 -6.15 1.99 9.78
CA ALA A 106 -5.68 2.22 11.14
C ALA A 106 -5.84 3.69 11.54
N VAL A 107 -6.43 3.94 12.69
CA VAL A 107 -6.77 5.30 13.14
C VAL A 107 -6.52 5.46 14.64
N PRO A 108 -6.39 6.70 15.14
CA PRO A 108 -6.49 6.96 16.55
C PRO A 108 -7.86 6.52 17.10
N TYR A 109 -7.89 5.98 18.31
CA TYR A 109 -9.13 5.50 18.96
C TYR A 109 -10.25 6.53 18.96
N THR A 110 -9.91 7.81 19.15
CA THR A 110 -10.87 8.94 19.15
C THR A 110 -11.60 9.17 17.84
N THR A 111 -11.09 8.64 16.73
CA THR A 111 -11.67 8.81 15.39
C THR A 111 -12.26 7.51 14.81
N ARG A 112 -12.24 6.42 15.57
CA ARG A 112 -12.72 5.10 15.12
C ARG A 112 -14.15 5.10 14.61
N GLU A 113 -15.05 5.79 15.32
CA GLU A 113 -16.48 5.82 15.00
C GLU A 113 -16.86 6.92 14.00
N ASN A 114 -15.86 7.64 13.45
CA ASN A 114 -16.10 8.72 12.50
C ASN A 114 -16.61 8.15 11.16
N ASP A 115 -17.69 8.74 10.63
CA ASP A 115 -18.32 8.32 9.37
C ASP A 115 -17.34 8.38 8.19
N MET A 116 -16.42 9.34 8.17
CA MET A 116 -15.37 9.41 7.17
C MET A 116 -14.46 8.17 7.21
N VAL A 117 -14.06 7.70 8.40
CA VAL A 117 -13.23 6.51 8.55
C VAL A 117 -13.99 5.25 8.09
N LYS A 118 -15.26 5.14 8.47
CA LYS A 118 -16.13 4.03 8.03
C LYS A 118 -16.26 4.03 6.51
N ARG A 119 -16.54 5.17 5.89
CA ARG A 119 -16.69 5.28 4.43
C ARG A 119 -15.40 4.94 3.68
N VAL A 120 -14.24 5.39 4.17
CA VAL A 120 -12.93 5.02 3.60
C VAL A 120 -12.70 3.51 3.71
N ALA A 121 -13.00 2.92 4.86
CA ALA A 121 -12.82 1.48 5.06
C ALA A 121 -13.75 0.64 4.16
N GLU A 122 -14.99 1.07 3.98
CA GLU A 122 -15.96 0.46 3.04
C GLU A 122 -15.45 0.52 1.60
N GLU A 123 -15.01 1.69 1.15
CA GLU A 123 -14.49 1.90 -0.21
C GLU A 123 -13.29 0.97 -0.52
N LEU A 124 -12.43 0.76 0.47
CA LEU A 124 -11.24 -0.10 0.34
C LEU A 124 -11.53 -1.58 0.65
N GLY A 125 -12.74 -1.91 1.12
CA GLY A 125 -13.06 -3.25 1.63
C GLY A 125 -12.10 -3.70 2.74
N ALA A 126 -11.71 -2.77 3.62
CA ALA A 126 -10.71 -2.95 4.66
C ALA A 126 -11.34 -2.95 6.06
N LYS A 127 -10.69 -3.66 7.01
CA LYS A 127 -11.10 -3.60 8.42
C LYS A 127 -10.56 -2.35 9.11
N ILE A 128 -11.33 -1.82 10.06
CA ILE A 128 -10.88 -0.71 10.91
C ILE A 128 -10.19 -1.25 12.15
N VAL A 129 -9.01 -0.71 12.45
CA VAL A 129 -8.26 -0.95 13.70
C VAL A 129 -7.95 0.41 14.32
N SER A 130 -8.04 0.51 15.64
CA SER A 130 -7.76 1.76 16.35
C SER A 130 -6.74 1.56 17.46
N TYR A 131 -5.93 2.58 17.67
CA TYR A 131 -4.88 2.60 18.68
C TYR A 131 -5.05 3.79 19.62
N ASP A 132 -4.75 3.60 20.89
CA ASP A 132 -4.76 4.67 21.85
C ASP A 132 -3.53 5.60 21.72
N SER A 133 -3.54 6.71 22.45
CA SER A 133 -2.45 7.70 22.39
C SER A 133 -1.12 7.15 22.92
N ASN A 134 -1.15 6.20 23.86
CA ASN A 134 0.05 5.60 24.42
C ASN A 134 0.69 4.64 23.40
N GLU A 135 -0.12 3.80 22.76
CA GLU A 135 0.32 2.90 21.69
C GLU A 135 0.94 3.69 20.52
N LEU A 136 0.25 4.73 20.05
CA LEU A 136 0.75 5.58 18.98
C LEU A 136 2.05 6.30 19.35
N SER A 137 2.16 6.78 20.59
CA SER A 137 3.37 7.45 21.09
C SER A 137 4.53 6.47 21.32
N ALA A 138 4.24 5.22 21.64
CA ALA A 138 5.25 4.18 21.82
C ALA A 138 5.75 3.57 20.51
N ALA A 139 5.00 3.74 19.41
CA ALA A 139 5.41 3.25 18.10
C ALA A 139 6.76 3.85 17.68
N ARG A 140 7.61 3.02 17.08
CA ARG A 140 8.95 3.43 16.60
C ARG A 140 9.11 3.03 15.14
N PRO A 141 8.38 3.69 14.23
CA PRO A 141 8.56 3.45 12.81
C PRO A 141 10.00 3.80 12.39
N PRO A 142 10.62 3.01 11.50
CA PRO A 142 11.98 3.24 11.05
C PRO A 142 12.11 4.62 10.42
N LEU A 143 13.22 5.30 10.71
CA LEU A 143 13.57 6.57 10.08
C LEU A 143 14.04 6.29 8.66
N THR A 144 13.45 6.96 7.69
CA THR A 144 14.03 7.02 6.35
C THR A 144 15.03 8.18 6.31
N MET A 145 16.24 7.91 5.86
CA MET A 145 17.36 8.89 5.85
C MET A 145 17.12 10.16 5.01
N THR A 146 16.01 10.28 4.33
CA THR A 146 15.80 11.31 3.30
C THR A 146 15.10 12.57 3.79
N PHE A 147 14.60 12.63 5.03
CA PHE A 147 13.88 13.82 5.51
C PHE A 147 14.28 14.22 6.92
N ALA A 148 14.33 15.55 7.12
CA ALA A 148 14.66 16.22 8.36
C ALA A 148 13.90 15.65 9.57
N PRO A 149 14.51 15.69 10.78
CA PRO A 149 13.99 15.05 11.99
C PRO A 149 12.69 15.65 12.54
N GLU A 150 12.04 16.52 11.79
CA GLU A 150 10.82 17.17 12.22
C GLU A 150 9.62 16.23 12.17
N LYS A 151 9.20 15.81 13.36
CA LYS A 151 7.98 15.04 13.64
C LYS A 151 7.99 13.57 13.20
N ILE A 152 8.84 12.84 13.85
CA ILE A 152 9.03 11.39 13.70
C ILE A 152 7.77 10.57 14.00
N ASN A 153 6.81 11.09 14.76
CA ASN A 153 5.60 10.39 15.18
C ASN A 153 4.33 11.15 14.77
N ASP A 154 4.05 11.25 13.46
CA ASP A 154 2.68 11.56 13.08
C ASP A 154 1.77 10.34 13.32
N LYS A 155 0.54 10.60 13.73
CA LYS A 155 -0.40 9.55 14.12
C LYS A 155 -0.74 8.59 12.97
N ALA A 156 -0.75 9.08 11.73
CA ALA A 156 -0.99 8.26 10.56
C ALA A 156 0.13 7.24 10.35
N THR A 157 1.39 7.68 10.42
CA THR A 157 2.56 6.79 10.27
C THR A 157 2.65 5.79 11.42
N ALA A 158 2.43 6.24 12.67
CA ALA A 158 2.42 5.34 13.83
C ALA A 158 1.31 4.27 13.71
N ALA A 159 0.10 4.66 13.31
CA ALA A 159 -1.02 3.75 13.18
C ALA A 159 -0.81 2.70 12.09
N CYS A 160 -0.34 3.08 10.88
CA CYS A 160 -0.07 2.09 9.82
C CYS A 160 1.07 1.15 10.19
N TYR A 161 2.11 1.65 10.88
CA TYR A 161 3.22 0.84 11.36
C TYR A 161 2.76 -0.23 12.35
N LEU A 162 1.95 0.14 13.34
CA LEU A 162 1.38 -0.81 14.30
C LEU A 162 0.47 -1.82 13.60
N ALA A 163 -0.41 -1.36 12.72
CA ALA A 163 -1.35 -2.22 11.99
C ALA A 163 -0.68 -3.21 11.05
N SER A 164 0.51 -2.86 10.54
CA SER A 164 1.33 -3.74 9.70
C SER A 164 2.14 -4.76 10.50
N GLY A 165 2.11 -4.70 11.84
CA GLY A 165 2.96 -5.51 12.72
C GLY A 165 4.43 -5.10 12.70
N GLY A 166 4.70 -3.82 12.44
CA GLY A 166 6.06 -3.30 12.35
C GLY A 166 6.71 -3.51 10.98
N GLY A 167 5.91 -3.52 9.93
CA GLY A 167 6.38 -3.66 8.55
C GLY A 167 6.90 -2.37 7.92
N ASP A 168 7.35 -2.45 6.68
CA ASP A 168 7.96 -1.34 5.97
C ASP A 168 6.95 -0.26 5.60
N ILE A 169 7.28 1.00 5.85
CA ILE A 169 6.49 2.15 5.45
C ILE A 169 6.87 2.53 4.01
N ILE A 170 5.90 2.40 3.09
CA ILE A 170 6.11 2.66 1.66
C ILE A 170 5.57 4.03 1.22
N VAL A 171 4.59 4.57 1.94
CA VAL A 171 4.12 5.95 1.80
C VAL A 171 4.12 6.60 3.17
N ARG A 172 4.86 7.68 3.30
CA ARG A 172 4.95 8.42 4.56
C ARG A 172 4.28 9.77 4.41
N ARG A 173 3.27 10.02 5.24
CA ARG A 173 2.62 11.31 5.43
C ARG A 173 2.27 12.02 4.12
N SER A 174 1.50 11.37 3.29
CA SER A 174 0.92 11.97 2.09
C SER A 174 -0.42 12.64 2.43
N THR A 175 -0.74 13.71 1.72
CA THR A 175 -2.04 14.39 1.85
C THR A 175 -2.98 13.87 0.78
N ALA A 176 -4.07 13.21 1.19
CA ALA A 176 -5.08 12.73 0.27
C ALA A 176 -5.98 13.87 -0.22
N VAL A 177 -6.52 14.61 0.74
CA VAL A 177 -7.34 15.83 0.52
C VAL A 177 -7.04 16.82 1.64
N SER A 178 -7.51 18.05 1.51
CA SER A 178 -7.31 19.07 2.55
C SER A 178 -7.76 18.56 3.92
N GLY A 179 -6.86 18.58 4.89
CA GLY A 179 -7.10 18.13 6.26
C GLY A 179 -7.08 16.63 6.49
N LEU A 180 -6.77 15.82 5.49
CA LEU A 180 -6.64 14.37 5.61
C LEU A 180 -5.24 13.91 5.20
N VAL A 181 -4.49 13.40 6.16
CA VAL A 181 -3.13 12.85 5.96
C VAL A 181 -3.18 11.35 6.13
N PHE A 182 -2.43 10.63 5.32
CA PHE A 182 -2.30 9.18 5.40
C PHE A 182 -0.86 8.72 5.23
N SER A 183 -0.62 7.50 5.71
CA SER A 183 0.61 6.75 5.50
C SER A 183 0.27 5.30 5.17
N VAL A 184 1.13 4.62 4.42
CA VAL A 184 0.92 3.20 4.05
C VAL A 184 2.12 2.37 4.48
N ALA A 185 1.84 1.24 5.10
CA ALA A 185 2.84 0.24 5.45
C ALA A 185 2.45 -1.13 4.87
N VAL A 186 3.46 -1.92 4.53
CA VAL A 186 3.30 -3.33 4.12
C VAL A 186 3.35 -4.20 5.36
N LYS A 187 2.46 -5.17 5.47
CA LYS A 187 2.42 -6.13 6.58
C LYS A 187 3.76 -6.86 6.73
N LYS A 188 4.30 -6.90 7.95
CA LYS A 188 5.57 -7.57 8.23
C LYS A 188 5.46 -9.07 7.91
N GLY A 189 6.42 -9.60 7.18
CA GLY A 189 6.46 -11.02 6.78
C GLY A 189 5.33 -11.42 5.82
N ALA A 190 4.74 -10.47 5.12
CA ALA A 190 3.48 -10.64 4.41
C ALA A 190 3.54 -11.53 3.17
N ILE A 191 4.68 -12.03 2.76
CA ILE A 191 4.71 -12.95 1.62
C ILE A 191 5.69 -14.07 1.92
N LEU A 192 5.20 -15.09 2.59
CA LEU A 192 5.70 -16.43 2.41
C LEU A 192 4.81 -17.05 1.32
N LEU A 193 5.30 -17.07 0.10
CA LEU A 193 4.77 -18.00 -0.89
C LEU A 193 5.23 -19.38 -0.44
N SER A 194 4.34 -20.05 0.30
CA SER A 194 4.49 -21.48 0.58
C SER A 194 4.01 -22.29 -0.59
#